data_0484cc44c9c3e14647444ab33f51eda6
#
_entry.id   0484cc44c9c3e14647444ab33f51eda6
#
_cell.length_a   1.000
_cell.length_b   1.000
_cell.length_c   1.000
_cell.angle_alpha   90.00
_cell.angle_beta   90.00
_cell.angle_gamma   90.00
#
_symmetry.space_group_name_H-M   'P 1'
#
loop_
_entity.id
_entity.type
_entity.pdbx_description
1 polymer ?
#
loop_
_entity_poly.entity_id
_entity_poly.type
_entity_poly.pdbx_seq_one_letter_code
_entity_poly.pdbx_strand_id
1 'polypeptide(L)'
;EKTYERFAEWGSPKRYYRGDEANIDCLLDQTRFDFSEHTSWWEVTDWLFAQGCPREASLAQTKAVPILTDLIQVLFSPNFTASTGGQDDSNDKAMGDLISYLQIRFSEAVRDFPIIGSTTKFDIGEARVMSMDVGEVLDKMKGFDSQRSSSLMYMLARHVAIGNWEVDEKEVLSMIEKENVPEAYKGYHLQRTQSDRGQPKVLCIDEYHRASGVREINNQLIRDAREGRKRNYRITLASQFVNDFDGEILNLASTILVFGNQLPNEVRNLKEWFPLSRDTEEIMTRELTGPTKDGSPLLGIFRTKDGTIIQKLILKLCPGELWEFSTTAEDVMLRESAYKAFGITDGRKKLSRRFPAGTARNKILNLSHYTECPQGEGCQQDGQSTVIEKIIKELYTVDIMGKSKI
;
A
#
# COMPACT_ATOMS: atom_id res chain seq x y z
N GLU A 1 -21.82 -2.06 -19.06
CA GLU A 1 -23.25 -1.76 -19.36
C GLU A 1 -24.10 -3.03 -19.42
N LYS A 2 -23.78 -4.05 -20.23
CA LYS A 2 -24.56 -5.32 -20.24
C LYS A 2 -24.58 -6.05 -18.90
N THR A 3 -23.48 -6.03 -18.17
CA THR A 3 -23.43 -6.63 -16.83
C THR A 3 -24.28 -5.82 -15.85
N TYR A 4 -24.28 -4.49 -15.97
CA TYR A 4 -25.11 -3.60 -15.17
C TYR A 4 -26.60 -3.76 -15.50
N GLU A 5 -26.97 -3.83 -16.77
CA GLU A 5 -28.36 -4.06 -17.18
C GLU A 5 -28.90 -5.37 -16.61
N ARG A 6 -28.13 -6.47 -16.71
CA ARG A 6 -28.53 -7.76 -16.10
C ARG A 6 -28.64 -7.71 -14.58
N PHE A 7 -27.71 -7.00 -13.94
CA PHE A 7 -27.79 -6.81 -12.48
C PHE A 7 -29.02 -5.97 -12.09
N ALA A 8 -29.37 -4.96 -12.88
CA ALA A 8 -30.55 -4.15 -12.66
C ALA A 8 -31.87 -4.91 -12.85
N GLU A 9 -31.88 -5.96 -13.70
CA GLU A 9 -33.04 -6.86 -13.83
C GLU A 9 -33.29 -7.67 -12.56
N TRP A 10 -32.24 -8.01 -11.80
CA TRP A 10 -32.32 -8.85 -10.59
C TRP A 10 -32.19 -8.06 -9.30
N GLY A 11 -31.72 -6.86 -9.36
CA GLY A 11 -31.53 -5.96 -8.22
C GLY A 11 -31.89 -4.52 -8.56
N SER A 12 -32.01 -3.68 -7.56
CA SER A 12 -32.25 -2.26 -7.77
C SER A 12 -30.92 -1.52 -7.95
N PRO A 13 -30.83 -0.53 -8.88
CA PRO A 13 -29.66 0.33 -8.97
C PRO A 13 -29.42 1.04 -7.63
N LYS A 14 -28.16 1.19 -7.25
CA LYS A 14 -27.80 1.95 -6.04
C LYS A 14 -28.16 3.42 -6.22
N ARG A 15 -29.02 3.91 -5.35
CA ARG A 15 -29.48 5.29 -5.38
C ARG A 15 -28.43 6.21 -4.75
N TYR A 16 -28.33 7.40 -5.33
CA TYR A 16 -27.57 8.49 -4.73
C TYR A 16 -28.37 9.11 -3.60
N TYR A 17 -27.72 9.32 -2.44
CA TYR A 17 -28.28 10.07 -1.32
C TYR A 17 -27.30 11.19 -0.97
N ARG A 18 -27.85 12.41 -0.87
CA ARG A 18 -27.07 13.58 -0.46
C ARG A 18 -26.57 13.39 0.98
N GLY A 19 -25.29 13.66 1.21
CA GLY A 19 -24.63 13.44 2.50
C GLY A 19 -23.73 12.19 2.54
N ASP A 20 -23.82 11.32 1.55
CA ASP A 20 -22.98 10.13 1.48
C ASP A 20 -21.51 10.47 1.19
N GLU A 21 -21.27 11.50 0.36
CA GLU A 21 -19.92 11.96 -0.04
C GLU A 21 -19.88 13.48 -0.22
N ALA A 22 -19.44 14.19 0.81
CA ALA A 22 -19.46 15.67 0.85
C ALA A 22 -18.71 16.35 -0.32
N ASN A 23 -17.62 15.74 -0.79
CA ASN A 23 -16.86 16.26 -1.94
C ASN A 23 -17.65 16.15 -3.24
N ILE A 24 -18.36 15.04 -3.44
CA ILE A 24 -19.23 14.83 -4.60
C ILE A 24 -20.41 15.77 -4.52
N ASP A 25 -21.06 15.89 -3.36
CA ASP A 25 -22.18 16.80 -3.15
C ASP A 25 -21.82 18.25 -3.51
N CYS A 26 -20.63 18.71 -3.08
CA CYS A 26 -20.14 20.05 -3.40
C CYS A 26 -19.94 20.24 -4.92
N LEU A 27 -19.41 19.24 -5.63
CA LEU A 27 -19.22 19.30 -7.07
C LEU A 27 -20.54 19.27 -7.83
N LEU A 28 -21.51 18.46 -7.38
CA LEU A 28 -22.84 18.41 -7.98
C LEU A 28 -23.55 19.76 -7.84
N ASP A 29 -23.43 20.43 -6.68
CA ASP A 29 -23.94 21.78 -6.48
C ASP A 29 -23.26 22.81 -7.40
N GLN A 30 -21.93 22.75 -7.54
CA GLN A 30 -21.16 23.64 -8.41
C GLN A 30 -21.50 23.46 -9.89
N THR A 31 -21.71 22.22 -10.31
CA THR A 31 -22.03 21.86 -11.70
C THR A 31 -23.53 21.92 -12.00
N ARG A 32 -24.36 22.26 -11.02
CA ARG A 32 -25.83 22.34 -11.13
C ARG A 32 -26.46 21.05 -11.63
N PHE A 33 -26.05 19.95 -11.05
CA PHE A 33 -26.66 18.66 -11.32
C PHE A 33 -28.08 18.61 -10.76
N ASP A 34 -29.05 18.30 -11.63
CA ASP A 34 -30.44 18.13 -11.23
C ASP A 34 -30.68 16.68 -10.79
N PHE A 35 -30.93 16.45 -9.52
CA PHE A 35 -31.12 15.13 -8.96
C PHE A 35 -32.52 14.96 -8.34
N SER A 36 -33.03 13.75 -8.43
CA SER A 36 -34.30 13.34 -7.86
C SER A 36 -34.09 12.19 -6.84
N GLU A 37 -35.14 11.79 -6.17
CA GLU A 37 -35.14 10.61 -5.30
C GLU A 37 -34.85 9.29 -6.05
N HIS A 38 -34.89 9.29 -7.39
CA HIS A 38 -34.60 8.12 -8.22
C HIS A 38 -33.21 8.17 -8.84
N THR A 39 -32.46 9.25 -8.67
CA THR A 39 -31.11 9.39 -9.21
C THR A 39 -30.19 8.27 -8.71
N SER A 40 -29.52 7.60 -9.63
CA SER A 40 -28.58 6.51 -9.35
C SER A 40 -27.15 7.04 -9.25
N TRP A 41 -26.28 6.30 -8.57
CA TRP A 41 -24.85 6.58 -8.56
C TRP A 41 -24.21 6.50 -9.95
N TRP A 42 -24.79 5.73 -10.89
CA TRP A 42 -24.33 5.71 -12.28
C TRP A 42 -24.59 7.03 -13.01
N GLU A 43 -25.75 7.66 -12.81
CA GLU A 43 -26.03 8.96 -13.39
C GLU A 43 -25.09 10.04 -12.83
N VAL A 44 -24.78 9.98 -11.53
CA VAL A 44 -23.77 10.84 -10.90
C VAL A 44 -22.38 10.59 -11.51
N THR A 45 -22.00 9.34 -11.73
CA THR A 45 -20.73 8.97 -12.35
C THR A 45 -20.59 9.55 -13.76
N ASP A 46 -21.61 9.34 -14.58
CA ASP A 46 -21.63 9.84 -15.99
C ASP A 46 -21.58 11.36 -16.03
N TRP A 47 -22.32 12.02 -15.15
CA TRP A 47 -22.31 13.48 -15.05
C TRP A 47 -20.93 14.03 -14.68
N LEU A 48 -20.35 13.53 -13.60
CA LEU A 48 -19.04 13.99 -13.14
C LEU A 48 -17.96 13.75 -14.19
N PHE A 49 -18.02 12.62 -14.88
CA PHE A 49 -17.11 12.35 -15.98
C PHE A 49 -17.28 13.35 -17.12
N ALA A 50 -18.53 13.65 -17.54
CA ALA A 50 -18.83 14.63 -18.58
C ALA A 50 -18.37 16.06 -18.20
N GLN A 51 -18.34 16.38 -16.90
CA GLN A 51 -17.81 17.66 -16.39
C GLN A 51 -16.28 17.71 -16.33
N GLY A 52 -15.57 16.66 -16.74
CA GLY A 52 -14.11 16.60 -16.71
C GLY A 52 -13.53 16.31 -15.30
N CYS A 53 -14.31 15.69 -14.43
CA CYS A 53 -13.93 15.27 -13.08
C CYS A 53 -13.76 13.73 -12.99
N PRO A 54 -12.79 13.12 -13.70
CA PRO A 54 -12.69 11.66 -13.79
C PRO A 54 -12.36 10.98 -12.47
N ARG A 55 -11.69 11.66 -11.56
CA ARG A 55 -11.36 11.14 -10.23
C ARG A 55 -12.62 10.98 -9.37
N GLU A 56 -13.43 12.00 -9.32
CA GLU A 56 -14.68 12.00 -8.56
C GLU A 56 -15.72 11.09 -9.21
N ALA A 57 -15.72 10.99 -10.54
CA ALA A 57 -16.51 10.00 -11.27
C ALA A 57 -16.09 8.57 -10.90
N SER A 58 -14.78 8.28 -10.78
CA SER A 58 -14.27 6.98 -10.31
C SER A 58 -14.73 6.69 -8.88
N LEU A 59 -14.69 7.68 -7.98
CA LEU A 59 -15.21 7.53 -6.62
C LEU A 59 -16.73 7.26 -6.60
N ALA A 60 -17.50 7.99 -7.40
CA ALA A 60 -18.94 7.74 -7.55
C ALA A 60 -19.20 6.32 -8.08
N GLN A 61 -18.42 5.85 -9.03
CA GLN A 61 -18.50 4.50 -9.58
C GLN A 61 -18.31 3.42 -8.51
N THR A 62 -17.42 3.62 -7.52
CA THR A 62 -17.25 2.65 -6.41
C THR A 62 -18.52 2.48 -5.58
N LYS A 63 -19.39 3.50 -5.55
CA LYS A 63 -20.71 3.43 -4.90
C LYS A 63 -21.78 2.80 -5.82
N ALA A 64 -21.62 2.95 -7.12
CA ALA A 64 -22.55 2.44 -8.12
C ALA A 64 -22.44 0.93 -8.33
N VAL A 65 -21.21 0.38 -8.27
CA VAL A 65 -20.97 -1.04 -8.55
C VAL A 65 -21.52 -1.95 -7.44
N PRO A 66 -21.99 -3.16 -7.81
CA PRO A 66 -22.41 -4.14 -6.82
C PRO A 66 -21.24 -4.64 -5.99
N ILE A 67 -21.50 -4.90 -4.72
CA ILE A 67 -20.58 -5.52 -3.78
C ILE A 67 -20.99 -6.98 -3.50
N LEU A 68 -20.15 -7.77 -2.84
CA LEU A 68 -20.41 -9.19 -2.61
C LEU A 68 -21.72 -9.43 -1.83
N THR A 69 -22.09 -8.53 -0.93
CA THR A 69 -23.38 -8.60 -0.22
C THR A 69 -24.58 -8.43 -1.14
N ASP A 70 -24.48 -7.59 -2.17
CA ASP A 70 -25.53 -7.42 -3.16
C ASP A 70 -25.68 -8.69 -4.00
N LEU A 71 -24.55 -9.33 -4.36
CA LEU A 71 -24.57 -10.61 -5.07
C LEU A 71 -25.28 -11.70 -4.27
N ILE A 72 -25.04 -11.77 -2.95
CA ILE A 72 -25.73 -12.69 -2.07
C ILE A 72 -27.25 -12.46 -2.12
N GLN A 73 -27.69 -11.21 -2.06
CA GLN A 73 -29.11 -10.86 -2.15
C GLN A 73 -29.72 -11.28 -3.50
N VAL A 74 -29.00 -11.08 -4.60
CA VAL A 74 -29.44 -11.51 -5.94
C VAL A 74 -29.61 -13.02 -6.00
N LEU A 75 -28.69 -13.79 -5.42
CA LEU A 75 -28.77 -15.24 -5.37
C LEU A 75 -30.01 -15.76 -4.57
N PHE A 76 -30.51 -14.94 -3.64
CA PHE A 76 -31.76 -15.21 -2.92
C PHE A 76 -33.03 -14.75 -3.65
N SER A 77 -32.89 -13.97 -4.73
CA SER A 77 -34.04 -13.39 -5.41
C SER A 77 -34.84 -14.45 -6.17
N PRO A 78 -36.18 -14.42 -6.10
CA PRO A 78 -37.05 -15.36 -6.86
C PRO A 78 -36.83 -15.26 -8.38
N ASN A 79 -36.50 -14.07 -8.88
CA ASN A 79 -36.27 -13.82 -10.30
C ASN A 79 -35.00 -14.55 -10.80
N PHE A 80 -33.94 -14.60 -9.97
CA PHE A 80 -32.74 -15.34 -10.31
C PHE A 80 -32.98 -16.84 -10.36
N THR A 81 -33.66 -17.40 -9.37
CA THR A 81 -34.00 -18.84 -9.33
C THR A 81 -34.96 -19.23 -10.47
N ALA A 82 -35.88 -18.35 -10.83
CA ALA A 82 -36.81 -18.60 -11.95
C ALA A 82 -36.10 -18.51 -13.32
N SER A 83 -35.10 -17.68 -13.48
CA SER A 83 -34.37 -17.51 -14.74
C SER A 83 -33.32 -18.61 -14.99
N THR A 84 -32.88 -19.31 -13.94
CA THR A 84 -31.91 -20.40 -14.01
C THR A 84 -32.55 -21.78 -14.07
N GLY A 85 -33.87 -21.90 -13.80
CA GLY A 85 -34.66 -23.11 -13.91
C GLY A 85 -34.86 -23.48 -15.38
N GLY A 86 -34.19 -24.53 -15.84
CA GLY A 86 -34.37 -25.12 -17.17
C GLY A 86 -35.52 -26.14 -17.13
N GLN A 87 -36.00 -26.58 -18.30
CA GLN A 87 -37.08 -27.55 -18.44
C GLN A 87 -36.72 -29.03 -18.08
N ASP A 88 -35.58 -29.25 -17.41
CA ASP A 88 -35.03 -30.56 -17.12
C ASP A 88 -34.86 -30.75 -15.59
N ASP A 89 -35.74 -31.55 -14.95
CA ASP A 89 -35.81 -31.74 -13.49
C ASP A 89 -34.48 -32.13 -12.80
N SER A 90 -33.59 -32.82 -13.49
CA SER A 90 -32.30 -33.25 -12.97
C SER A 90 -31.27 -32.09 -12.91
N ASN A 91 -31.29 -31.18 -13.88
CA ASN A 91 -30.42 -29.99 -13.94
C ASN A 91 -30.88 -28.92 -12.95
N ASP A 92 -32.18 -28.78 -12.75
CA ASP A 92 -32.75 -27.82 -11.79
C ASP A 92 -32.36 -28.13 -10.35
N LYS A 93 -32.30 -29.39 -9.95
CA LYS A 93 -31.87 -29.79 -8.61
C LYS A 93 -30.36 -29.50 -8.41
N ALA A 94 -29.54 -29.87 -9.38
CA ALA A 94 -28.10 -29.61 -9.32
C ALA A 94 -27.78 -28.10 -9.28
N MET A 95 -28.53 -27.28 -10.02
CA MET A 95 -28.42 -25.83 -10.02
C MET A 95 -28.85 -25.22 -8.67
N GLY A 96 -29.97 -25.71 -8.10
CA GLY A 96 -30.45 -25.30 -6.76
C GLY A 96 -29.43 -25.61 -5.66
N ASP A 97 -28.83 -26.79 -5.71
CA ASP A 97 -27.75 -27.18 -4.77
C ASP A 97 -26.51 -26.29 -4.91
N LEU A 98 -26.13 -25.96 -6.14
CA LEU A 98 -25.00 -25.05 -6.41
C LEU A 98 -25.27 -23.63 -5.88
N ILE A 99 -26.46 -23.10 -6.15
CA ILE A 99 -26.85 -21.76 -5.67
C ILE A 99 -26.83 -21.73 -4.14
N SER A 100 -27.44 -22.74 -3.49
CA SER A 100 -27.42 -22.84 -2.03
C SER A 100 -26.01 -22.95 -1.46
N TYR A 101 -25.12 -23.70 -2.11
CA TYR A 101 -23.72 -23.78 -1.73
C TYR A 101 -23.02 -22.45 -1.85
N LEU A 102 -23.20 -21.72 -2.96
CA LEU A 102 -22.59 -20.40 -3.17
C LEU A 102 -23.09 -19.37 -2.16
N GLN A 103 -24.39 -19.36 -1.85
CA GLN A 103 -25.00 -18.50 -0.84
C GLN A 103 -24.33 -18.69 0.53
N ILE A 104 -24.18 -19.96 0.96
CA ILE A 104 -23.53 -20.30 2.23
C ILE A 104 -22.07 -19.81 2.21
N ARG A 105 -21.31 -20.12 1.17
CA ARG A 105 -19.88 -19.77 1.07
C ARG A 105 -19.63 -18.28 1.01
N PHE A 106 -20.43 -17.53 0.25
CA PHE A 106 -20.30 -16.07 0.21
C PHE A 106 -20.73 -15.43 1.53
N SER A 107 -21.78 -15.94 2.18
CA SER A 107 -22.19 -15.45 3.50
C SER A 107 -21.13 -15.72 4.57
N GLU A 108 -20.51 -16.90 4.55
CA GLU A 108 -19.37 -17.22 5.41
C GLU A 108 -18.19 -16.28 5.13
N ALA A 109 -17.83 -16.07 3.86
CA ALA A 109 -16.73 -15.20 3.47
C ALA A 109 -16.94 -13.74 3.93
N VAL A 110 -18.14 -13.19 3.78
CA VAL A 110 -18.47 -11.83 4.25
C VAL A 110 -18.46 -11.75 5.77
N ARG A 111 -18.96 -12.78 6.46
CA ARG A 111 -18.94 -12.85 7.93
C ARG A 111 -17.49 -12.88 8.46
N ASP A 112 -16.65 -13.73 7.86
CA ASP A 112 -15.29 -13.96 8.31
C ASP A 112 -14.35 -12.81 7.87
N PHE A 113 -14.65 -12.19 6.73
CA PHE A 113 -13.89 -11.07 6.14
C PHE A 113 -14.81 -9.90 5.72
N PRO A 114 -15.33 -9.10 6.65
CA PRO A 114 -16.28 -8.03 6.34
C PRO A 114 -15.79 -7.01 5.29
N ILE A 115 -14.48 -6.89 5.14
CA ILE A 115 -13.85 -5.97 4.16
C ILE A 115 -14.24 -6.28 2.71
N ILE A 116 -14.40 -7.59 2.36
CA ILE A 116 -14.77 -7.99 0.99
C ILE A 116 -16.24 -7.74 0.66
N GLY A 117 -17.07 -7.59 1.69
CA GLY A 117 -18.49 -7.26 1.56
C GLY A 117 -18.80 -5.78 1.68
N SER A 118 -17.77 -4.94 1.85
CA SER A 118 -17.92 -3.50 2.08
C SER A 118 -17.61 -2.70 0.81
N THR A 119 -18.24 -1.53 0.68
CA THR A 119 -17.87 -0.56 -0.37
C THR A 119 -16.45 -0.07 -0.14
N THR A 120 -15.66 0.06 -1.20
CA THR A 120 -14.32 0.66 -1.17
C THR A 120 -14.42 2.11 -0.69
N LYS A 121 -13.75 2.43 0.42
CA LYS A 121 -13.80 3.75 1.05
C LYS A 121 -12.66 4.68 0.63
N PHE A 122 -11.75 4.21 -0.19
CA PHE A 122 -10.63 5.00 -0.68
C PHE A 122 -10.50 4.83 -2.19
N ASP A 123 -10.14 5.93 -2.84
CA ASP A 123 -9.78 5.94 -4.25
C ASP A 123 -8.27 6.14 -4.35
N ILE A 124 -7.60 5.20 -4.99
CA ILE A 124 -6.19 5.32 -5.31
C ILE A 124 -6.00 6.28 -6.47
N GLY A 125 -7.00 6.37 -7.34
CA GLY A 125 -7.06 7.29 -8.46
C GLY A 125 -5.75 7.35 -9.23
N GLU A 126 -5.19 8.55 -9.32
CA GLU A 126 -3.94 8.85 -10.01
C GLU A 126 -2.74 8.96 -9.05
N ALA A 127 -2.84 8.40 -7.83
CA ALA A 127 -1.75 8.43 -6.88
C ALA A 127 -0.50 7.74 -7.44
N ARG A 128 0.60 8.49 -7.55
CA ARG A 128 1.88 7.96 -8.05
C ARG A 128 2.67 7.23 -6.98
N VAL A 129 2.41 7.53 -5.71
CA VAL A 129 3.03 6.88 -4.57
C VAL A 129 1.92 6.50 -3.60
N MET A 130 1.89 5.24 -3.22
CA MET A 130 0.92 4.70 -2.29
C MET A 130 1.64 3.88 -1.24
N SER A 131 1.23 4.01 0.00
CA SER A 131 1.65 3.15 1.10
C SER A 131 0.41 2.55 1.76
N MET A 132 0.43 1.24 1.97
CA MET A 132 -0.62 0.52 2.67
C MET A 132 -0.03 -0.21 3.87
N ASP A 133 -0.50 0.12 5.05
CA ASP A 133 -0.18 -0.63 6.26
C ASP A 133 -1.22 -1.74 6.46
N VAL A 134 -0.77 -2.98 6.28
CA VAL A 134 -1.58 -4.18 6.51
C VAL A 134 -1.34 -4.80 7.89
N GLY A 135 -0.35 -4.29 8.65
CA GLY A 135 0.08 -4.83 9.93
C GLY A 135 -1.02 -4.79 10.98
N GLU A 136 -1.69 -3.66 11.15
CA GLU A 136 -2.77 -3.52 12.14
C GLU A 136 -3.93 -4.49 11.94
N VAL A 137 -4.23 -4.87 10.70
CA VAL A 137 -5.28 -5.83 10.38
C VAL A 137 -4.82 -7.24 10.73
N LEU A 138 -3.57 -7.57 10.42
CA LEU A 138 -2.99 -8.88 10.70
C LEU A 138 -2.83 -9.14 12.20
N ASP A 139 -2.44 -8.14 12.97
CA ASP A 139 -2.24 -8.25 14.42
C ASP A 139 -3.56 -8.48 15.18
N LYS A 140 -4.67 -8.01 14.66
CA LYS A 140 -6.02 -8.23 15.24
C LYS A 140 -6.60 -9.62 14.95
N MET A 141 -6.06 -10.31 13.96
CA MET A 141 -6.53 -11.63 13.51
C MET A 141 -5.64 -12.74 14.08
N LYS A 142 -5.80 -13.05 15.37
CA LYS A 142 -5.07 -14.14 16.05
C LYS A 142 -5.83 -15.45 15.93
N GLY A 143 -5.17 -16.51 15.43
CA GLY A 143 -5.72 -17.87 15.41
C GLY A 143 -5.37 -18.65 14.15
N PHE A 144 -6.04 -19.80 13.97
CA PHE A 144 -5.86 -20.71 12.81
C PHE A 144 -6.09 -20.04 11.46
N ASP A 145 -6.85 -18.94 11.43
CA ASP A 145 -7.14 -18.14 10.24
C ASP A 145 -6.10 -17.03 9.94
N SER A 146 -5.02 -16.90 10.72
CA SER A 146 -4.04 -15.82 10.50
C SER A 146 -3.36 -15.91 9.13
N GLN A 147 -3.06 -17.12 8.64
CA GLN A 147 -2.49 -17.34 7.30
C GLN A 147 -3.46 -16.97 6.18
N ARG A 148 -4.74 -17.37 6.29
CA ARG A 148 -5.77 -17.03 5.31
C ARG A 148 -6.02 -15.53 5.27
N SER A 149 -6.09 -14.93 6.45
CA SER A 149 -6.28 -13.48 6.59
C SER A 149 -5.10 -12.69 6.02
N SER A 150 -3.87 -13.14 6.31
CA SER A 150 -2.66 -12.57 5.71
C SER A 150 -2.68 -12.68 4.19
N SER A 151 -3.01 -13.86 3.66
CA SER A 151 -3.14 -14.09 2.22
C SER A 151 -4.13 -13.14 1.58
N LEU A 152 -5.33 -13.05 2.15
CA LEU A 152 -6.38 -12.19 1.63
C LEU A 152 -5.95 -10.72 1.63
N MET A 153 -5.39 -10.24 2.74
CA MET A 153 -4.97 -8.84 2.85
C MET A 153 -3.83 -8.49 1.90
N TYR A 154 -2.81 -9.35 1.77
CA TYR A 154 -1.74 -9.15 0.79
C TYR A 154 -2.25 -9.18 -0.64
N MET A 155 -3.16 -10.11 -0.98
CA MET A 155 -3.73 -10.19 -2.33
C MET A 155 -4.62 -8.99 -2.65
N LEU A 156 -5.42 -8.52 -1.69
CA LEU A 156 -6.20 -7.30 -1.85
C LEU A 156 -5.29 -6.07 -2.00
N ALA A 157 -4.29 -5.92 -1.14
CA ALA A 157 -3.33 -4.83 -1.20
C ALA A 157 -2.59 -4.82 -2.55
N ARG A 158 -2.14 -6.02 -3.00
CA ARG A 158 -1.54 -6.17 -4.33
C ARG A 158 -2.51 -5.79 -5.44
N HIS A 159 -3.72 -6.31 -5.42
CA HIS A 159 -4.72 -6.01 -6.45
C HIS A 159 -4.98 -4.50 -6.57
N VAL A 160 -5.14 -3.85 -5.44
CA VAL A 160 -5.33 -2.41 -5.35
C VAL A 160 -4.09 -1.65 -5.87
N ALA A 161 -2.88 -2.11 -5.52
CA ALA A 161 -1.64 -1.44 -5.89
C ALA A 161 -1.31 -1.57 -7.38
N ILE A 162 -1.50 -2.75 -7.96
CA ILE A 162 -0.97 -3.07 -9.30
C ILE A 162 -2.02 -3.54 -10.30
N GLY A 163 -3.30 -3.60 -9.93
CA GLY A 163 -4.37 -4.06 -10.82
C GLY A 163 -4.37 -3.33 -12.16
N ASN A 164 -4.18 -2.02 -12.13
CA ASN A 164 -4.10 -1.19 -13.34
C ASN A 164 -2.79 -1.40 -14.16
N TRP A 165 -1.73 -1.98 -13.55
CA TRP A 165 -0.46 -2.20 -14.25
C TRP A 165 -0.48 -3.43 -15.16
N GLU A 166 -1.41 -4.33 -14.91
CA GLU A 166 -1.54 -5.61 -15.62
C GLU A 166 -2.38 -5.51 -16.88
N VAL A 167 -3.15 -4.44 -17.06
CA VAL A 167 -4.04 -4.25 -18.21
C VAL A 167 -3.24 -3.87 -19.46
N ASP A 168 -3.39 -4.64 -20.54
CA ASP A 168 -2.75 -4.36 -21.83
C ASP A 168 -3.70 -3.55 -22.71
N GLU A 169 -3.14 -2.70 -23.60
CA GLU A 169 -3.89 -1.92 -24.59
C GLU A 169 -4.81 -2.79 -25.46
N LYS A 170 -4.35 -4.00 -25.83
CA LYS A 170 -5.17 -4.96 -26.58
C LYS A 170 -6.36 -5.48 -25.79
N GLU A 171 -6.18 -5.68 -24.49
CA GLU A 171 -7.27 -6.08 -23.60
C GLU A 171 -8.29 -4.96 -23.45
N VAL A 172 -7.82 -3.72 -23.26
CA VAL A 172 -8.71 -2.54 -23.21
C VAL A 172 -9.48 -2.37 -24.52
N LEU A 173 -8.82 -2.47 -25.66
CA LEU A 173 -9.51 -2.41 -26.96
C LEU A 173 -10.55 -3.53 -27.10
N SER A 174 -10.19 -4.75 -26.70
CA SER A 174 -11.12 -5.88 -26.73
C SER A 174 -12.31 -5.70 -25.79
N MET A 175 -12.10 -5.13 -24.60
CA MET A 175 -13.18 -4.79 -23.67
C MET A 175 -14.09 -3.70 -24.25
N ILE A 176 -13.50 -2.63 -24.80
CA ILE A 176 -14.24 -1.54 -25.45
C ILE A 176 -15.14 -2.07 -26.58
N GLU A 177 -14.63 -3.00 -27.40
CA GLU A 177 -15.38 -3.57 -28.51
C GLU A 177 -16.47 -4.54 -28.05
N LYS A 178 -16.17 -5.39 -27.05
CA LYS A 178 -17.08 -6.47 -26.59
C LYS A 178 -18.13 -6.01 -25.59
N GLU A 179 -17.79 -5.04 -24.76
CA GLU A 179 -18.60 -4.66 -23.61
C GLU A 179 -19.41 -3.38 -23.83
N ASN A 180 -19.51 -2.89 -25.08
CA ASN A 180 -20.26 -1.67 -25.42
C ASN A 180 -19.94 -0.48 -24.52
N VAL A 181 -18.66 -0.24 -24.26
CA VAL A 181 -18.23 0.93 -23.47
C VAL A 181 -18.70 2.21 -24.17
N PRO A 182 -19.39 3.13 -23.47
CA PRO A 182 -19.80 4.40 -24.04
C PRO A 182 -18.66 5.15 -24.70
N GLU A 183 -18.91 5.79 -25.84
CA GLU A 183 -17.89 6.48 -26.64
C GLU A 183 -17.11 7.52 -25.83
N ALA A 184 -17.78 8.21 -24.91
CA ALA A 184 -17.18 9.20 -24.03
C ALA A 184 -16.02 8.65 -23.17
N TYR A 185 -16.08 7.39 -22.78
CA TYR A 185 -15.06 6.76 -21.92
C TYR A 185 -13.89 6.13 -22.69
N LYS A 186 -14.09 5.80 -23.96
CA LYS A 186 -13.08 5.08 -24.76
C LYS A 186 -11.73 5.81 -24.84
N GLY A 187 -11.79 7.11 -25.18
CA GLY A 187 -10.58 7.94 -25.27
C GLY A 187 -9.81 8.01 -23.96
N TYR A 188 -10.52 8.18 -22.85
CA TYR A 188 -9.92 8.22 -21.52
C TYR A 188 -9.19 6.91 -21.15
N HIS A 189 -9.84 5.77 -21.33
CA HIS A 189 -9.24 4.47 -21.00
C HIS A 189 -8.02 4.15 -21.87
N LEU A 190 -8.07 4.45 -23.17
CA LEU A 190 -6.94 4.27 -24.07
C LEU A 190 -5.74 5.15 -23.68
N GLN A 191 -5.98 6.44 -23.46
CA GLN A 191 -4.94 7.39 -23.08
C GLN A 191 -4.30 7.01 -21.73
N ARG A 192 -5.10 6.61 -20.74
CA ARG A 192 -4.62 6.14 -19.44
C ARG A 192 -3.73 4.91 -19.59
N THR A 193 -4.18 3.90 -20.31
CA THR A 193 -3.42 2.65 -20.54
C THR A 193 -2.09 2.93 -21.24
N GLN A 194 -2.06 3.80 -22.25
CA GLN A 194 -0.85 4.20 -22.94
C GLN A 194 0.13 4.95 -22.04
N SER A 195 -0.40 5.88 -21.21
CA SER A 195 0.40 6.62 -20.23
C SER A 195 1.03 5.68 -19.21
N ASP A 196 0.24 4.74 -18.68
CA ASP A 196 0.70 3.83 -17.62
C ASP A 196 1.72 2.81 -18.14
N ARG A 197 1.64 2.41 -19.41
CA ARG A 197 2.55 1.43 -20.01
C ARG A 197 4.01 1.90 -20.05
N GLY A 198 4.24 3.17 -20.33
CA GLY A 198 5.59 3.75 -20.46
C GLY A 198 6.27 4.06 -19.13
N GLN A 199 5.52 4.17 -18.04
CA GLN A 199 6.06 4.60 -16.75
C GLN A 199 6.73 3.45 -16.00
N PRO A 200 7.91 3.68 -15.36
CA PRO A 200 8.49 2.72 -14.45
C PRO A 200 7.63 2.61 -13.19
N LYS A 201 7.41 1.39 -12.72
CA LYS A 201 6.59 1.06 -11.58
C LYS A 201 7.40 0.27 -10.56
N VAL A 202 7.16 0.47 -9.27
CA VAL A 202 7.87 -0.25 -8.22
C VAL A 202 6.85 -0.73 -7.17
N LEU A 203 6.80 -2.03 -6.94
CA LEU A 203 6.09 -2.65 -5.83
C LEU A 203 7.11 -2.98 -4.74
N CYS A 204 6.97 -2.37 -3.57
CA CYS A 204 7.78 -2.68 -2.39
C CYS A 204 6.93 -3.44 -1.36
N ILE A 205 7.43 -4.56 -0.86
CA ILE A 205 6.82 -5.32 0.23
C ILE A 205 7.86 -5.39 1.35
N ASP A 206 7.55 -4.71 2.45
CA ASP A 206 8.33 -4.76 3.68
C ASP A 206 7.84 -5.89 4.59
N GLU A 207 8.70 -6.37 5.49
CA GLU A 207 8.40 -7.49 6.40
C GLU A 207 7.86 -8.73 5.66
N TYR A 208 8.50 -9.09 4.54
CA TYR A 208 8.04 -10.16 3.65
C TYR A 208 7.85 -11.50 4.37
N HIS A 209 8.57 -11.75 5.48
CA HIS A 209 8.41 -12.96 6.30
C HIS A 209 6.96 -13.20 6.76
N ARG A 210 6.13 -12.16 6.87
CA ARG A 210 4.71 -12.28 7.20
C ARG A 210 3.89 -12.93 6.08
N ALA A 211 4.37 -12.87 4.86
CA ALA A 211 3.72 -13.41 3.66
C ALA A 211 4.39 -14.68 3.14
N SER A 212 5.66 -14.93 3.48
CA SER A 212 6.50 -15.99 2.89
C SER A 212 5.98 -17.42 3.15
N GLY A 213 5.24 -17.63 4.25
CA GLY A 213 4.60 -18.92 4.54
C GLY A 213 3.39 -19.27 3.67
N VAL A 214 2.94 -18.34 2.80
CA VAL A 214 1.73 -18.51 2.00
C VAL A 214 2.10 -18.80 0.54
N ARG A 215 1.86 -20.04 0.12
CA ARG A 215 2.24 -20.53 -1.21
C ARG A 215 1.63 -19.71 -2.36
N GLU A 216 0.38 -19.29 -2.21
CA GLU A 216 -0.35 -18.51 -3.22
C GLU A 216 0.29 -17.15 -3.45
N ILE A 217 0.74 -16.49 -2.40
CA ILE A 217 1.45 -15.19 -2.48
C ILE A 217 2.79 -15.39 -3.18
N ASN A 218 3.56 -16.40 -2.78
CA ASN A 218 4.86 -16.68 -3.41
C ASN A 218 4.71 -16.97 -4.90
N ASN A 219 3.76 -17.82 -5.28
CA ASN A 219 3.48 -18.14 -6.68
C ASN A 219 3.06 -16.88 -7.48
N GLN A 220 2.32 -15.98 -6.85
CA GLN A 220 1.92 -14.74 -7.52
C GLN A 220 3.13 -13.81 -7.69
N LEU A 221 3.95 -13.61 -6.67
CA LEU A 221 5.15 -12.78 -6.75
C LEU A 221 6.17 -13.32 -7.76
N ILE A 222 6.31 -14.64 -7.85
CA ILE A 222 7.16 -15.28 -8.88
C ILE A 222 6.64 -14.97 -10.28
N ARG A 223 5.32 -15.08 -10.51
CA ARG A 223 4.71 -14.68 -11.80
C ARG A 223 4.96 -13.20 -12.08
N ASP A 224 4.73 -12.35 -11.09
CA ASP A 224 4.93 -10.91 -11.22
C ASP A 224 6.38 -10.57 -11.55
N ALA A 225 7.35 -11.23 -10.91
CA ALA A 225 8.77 -11.04 -11.17
C ALA A 225 9.16 -11.46 -12.61
N ARG A 226 8.59 -12.57 -13.11
CA ARG A 226 8.82 -13.04 -14.47
C ARG A 226 8.21 -12.12 -15.54
N GLU A 227 7.02 -11.59 -15.28
CA GLU A 227 6.27 -10.78 -16.23
C GLU A 227 6.55 -9.28 -16.11
N GLY A 228 7.01 -8.83 -14.95
CA GLY A 228 7.21 -7.41 -14.63
C GLY A 228 8.11 -6.68 -15.61
N ARG A 229 9.11 -7.36 -16.18
CA ARG A 229 10.00 -6.78 -17.18
C ARG A 229 9.25 -6.33 -18.45
N LYS A 230 8.20 -7.05 -18.85
CA LYS A 230 7.38 -6.70 -20.02
C LYS A 230 6.55 -5.45 -19.77
N ARG A 231 6.23 -5.19 -18.51
CA ARG A 231 5.34 -4.12 -18.06
C ARG A 231 6.08 -2.97 -17.37
N ASN A 232 7.41 -2.96 -17.44
CA ASN A 232 8.30 -1.97 -16.84
C ASN A 232 8.09 -1.78 -15.33
N TYR A 233 7.85 -2.88 -14.60
CA TYR A 233 7.79 -2.80 -13.15
C TYR A 233 8.82 -3.67 -12.45
N ARG A 234 9.21 -3.26 -11.23
CA ARG A 234 10.13 -3.94 -10.33
C ARG A 234 9.40 -4.37 -9.08
N ILE A 235 9.89 -5.46 -8.50
CA ILE A 235 9.49 -5.89 -7.16
C ILE A 235 10.70 -5.73 -6.25
N THR A 236 10.48 -5.14 -5.09
CA THR A 236 11.45 -5.05 -4.00
C THR A 236 10.84 -5.73 -2.78
N LEU A 237 11.51 -6.74 -2.26
CA LEU A 237 11.10 -7.45 -1.07
C LEU A 237 12.14 -7.21 0.03
N ALA A 238 11.69 -6.89 1.24
CA ALA A 238 12.55 -6.74 2.40
C ALA A 238 12.13 -7.73 3.49
N SER A 239 13.10 -8.40 4.12
CA SER A 239 12.89 -9.31 5.23
C SER A 239 14.13 -9.41 6.10
N GLN A 240 14.00 -10.00 7.29
CA GLN A 240 15.05 -10.09 8.27
C GLN A 240 16.02 -11.25 7.99
N PHE A 241 15.55 -12.34 7.38
CA PHE A 241 16.33 -13.54 7.11
C PHE A 241 16.27 -13.94 5.65
N VAL A 242 17.38 -14.49 5.13
CA VAL A 242 17.42 -14.99 3.74
C VAL A 242 16.47 -16.18 3.52
N ASN A 243 16.25 -16.98 4.54
CA ASN A 243 15.37 -18.15 4.48
C ASN A 243 13.88 -17.80 4.41
N ASP A 244 13.52 -16.53 4.59
CA ASP A 244 12.14 -16.05 4.38
C ASP A 244 11.80 -16.05 2.88
N PHE A 245 12.79 -15.99 2.01
CA PHE A 245 12.60 -15.95 0.57
C PHE A 245 12.58 -17.35 -0.03
N ASP A 246 11.58 -17.62 -0.86
CA ASP A 246 11.56 -18.81 -1.69
C ASP A 246 12.78 -18.84 -2.62
N GLY A 247 13.34 -20.04 -2.84
CA GLY A 247 14.53 -20.20 -3.68
C GLY A 247 14.35 -19.73 -5.11
N GLU A 248 13.14 -19.79 -5.64
CA GLU A 248 12.85 -19.26 -6.98
C GLU A 248 12.87 -17.74 -7.00
N ILE A 249 12.38 -17.07 -5.94
CA ILE A 249 12.47 -15.59 -5.77
C ILE A 249 13.94 -15.17 -5.71
N LEU A 250 14.76 -15.88 -4.92
CA LEU A 250 16.21 -15.60 -4.84
C LEU A 250 16.90 -15.79 -6.20
N ASN A 251 16.50 -16.79 -6.98
CA ASN A 251 17.04 -17.03 -8.33
C ASN A 251 16.63 -15.93 -9.33
N LEU A 252 15.46 -15.36 -9.18
CA LEU A 252 14.97 -14.25 -10.03
C LEU A 252 15.55 -12.90 -9.65
N ALA A 253 16.03 -12.75 -8.40
CA ALA A 253 16.55 -11.48 -7.91
C ALA A 253 17.81 -11.07 -8.67
N SER A 254 17.81 -9.89 -9.27
CA SER A 254 18.97 -9.30 -9.94
C SER A 254 19.87 -8.50 -9.00
N THR A 255 19.32 -8.06 -7.88
CA THR A 255 20.01 -7.25 -6.88
C THR A 255 19.63 -7.73 -5.50
N ILE A 256 20.61 -8.01 -4.65
CA ILE A 256 20.41 -8.34 -3.24
C ILE A 256 21.24 -7.37 -2.41
N LEU A 257 20.62 -6.79 -1.39
CA LEU A 257 21.27 -5.87 -0.46
C LEU A 257 21.21 -6.46 0.95
N VAL A 258 22.35 -6.64 1.58
CA VAL A 258 22.48 -7.21 2.93
C VAL A 258 22.91 -6.10 3.88
N PHE A 259 22.11 -5.85 4.91
CA PHE A 259 22.34 -4.84 5.93
C PHE A 259 22.61 -5.47 7.28
N GLY A 260 23.44 -4.81 8.08
CA GLY A 260 23.79 -5.23 9.43
C GLY A 260 24.74 -6.44 9.46
N ASN A 261 25.42 -6.61 10.59
CA ASN A 261 26.33 -7.75 10.79
C ASN A 261 25.52 -9.04 10.83
N GLN A 262 25.91 -9.97 9.97
CA GLN A 262 25.25 -11.26 9.84
C GLN A 262 25.81 -12.28 10.83
N LEU A 263 24.93 -13.08 11.40
CA LEU A 263 25.33 -14.24 12.19
C LEU A 263 25.95 -15.34 11.29
N PRO A 264 26.86 -16.19 11.81
CA PRO A 264 27.48 -17.23 11.03
C PRO A 264 26.51 -18.17 10.27
N ASN A 265 25.33 -18.39 10.85
CA ASN A 265 24.28 -19.19 10.21
C ASN A 265 23.70 -18.48 8.98
N GLU A 266 23.45 -17.16 9.05
CA GLU A 266 22.95 -16.38 7.92
C GLU A 266 23.98 -16.28 6.81
N VAL A 267 25.24 -16.13 7.14
CA VAL A 267 26.32 -16.19 6.14
C VAL A 267 26.34 -17.55 5.44
N ARG A 268 26.13 -18.65 6.17
CA ARG A 268 26.05 -20.00 5.59
C ARG A 268 24.86 -20.13 4.66
N ASN A 269 23.69 -19.67 5.08
CA ASN A 269 22.47 -19.68 4.27
C ASN A 269 22.66 -18.90 2.96
N LEU A 270 23.29 -17.70 3.03
CA LEU A 270 23.59 -16.90 1.84
C LEU A 270 24.60 -17.59 0.90
N LYS A 271 25.57 -18.36 1.43
CA LYS A 271 26.52 -19.11 0.61
C LYS A 271 25.88 -20.21 -0.23
N GLU A 272 24.76 -20.75 0.18
CA GLU A 272 24.03 -21.73 -0.63
C GLU A 272 23.50 -21.14 -1.93
N TRP A 273 23.25 -19.83 -1.94
CA TRP A 273 22.67 -19.11 -3.08
C TRP A 273 23.68 -18.28 -3.86
N PHE A 274 24.77 -17.84 -3.22
CA PHE A 274 25.72 -16.91 -3.81
C PHE A 274 27.17 -17.36 -3.60
N PRO A 275 28.04 -17.17 -4.62
CA PRO A 275 29.46 -17.52 -4.52
C PRO A 275 30.21 -16.50 -3.67
N LEU A 276 30.06 -16.55 -2.34
CA LEU A 276 30.75 -15.67 -1.41
C LEU A 276 32.19 -16.08 -1.19
N SER A 277 33.11 -15.11 -1.34
CA SER A 277 34.52 -15.30 -0.98
C SER A 277 34.71 -15.21 0.54
N ARG A 278 35.87 -15.67 1.03
CA ARG A 278 36.23 -15.56 2.46
C ARG A 278 36.25 -14.10 2.93
N ASP A 279 36.75 -13.18 2.09
CA ASP A 279 36.76 -11.73 2.41
C ASP A 279 35.34 -11.17 2.50
N THR A 280 34.45 -11.63 1.62
CA THR A 280 33.03 -11.22 1.68
C THR A 280 32.36 -11.71 2.98
N GLU A 281 32.67 -12.91 3.44
CA GLU A 281 32.17 -13.43 4.73
C GLU A 281 32.66 -12.59 5.91
N GLU A 282 33.92 -12.14 5.87
CA GLU A 282 34.48 -11.26 6.90
C GLU A 282 33.79 -9.90 6.91
N ILE A 283 33.55 -9.31 5.73
CA ILE A 283 32.77 -8.07 5.60
C ILE A 283 31.38 -8.24 6.22
N MET A 284 30.68 -9.32 5.89
CA MET A 284 29.32 -9.56 6.39
C MET A 284 29.24 -9.74 7.90
N THR A 285 30.26 -10.35 8.50
CA THR A 285 30.27 -10.65 9.94
C THR A 285 30.77 -9.50 10.80
N ARG A 286 31.61 -8.61 10.26
CA ARG A 286 32.35 -7.62 11.05
C ARG A 286 32.17 -6.18 10.62
N GLU A 287 31.87 -5.93 9.33
CA GLU A 287 31.98 -4.59 8.78
C GLU A 287 30.64 -3.93 8.43
N LEU A 288 29.54 -4.70 8.48
CA LEU A 288 28.20 -4.15 8.28
C LEU A 288 27.58 -3.65 9.60
N THR A 289 28.32 -2.77 10.27
CA THR A 289 28.06 -2.39 11.68
C THR A 289 26.82 -1.51 11.92
N GLY A 290 25.97 -1.34 10.92
CA GLY A 290 24.81 -0.42 11.02
C GLY A 290 25.21 1.05 10.79
N PRO A 291 24.29 2.00 11.03
CA PRO A 291 24.51 3.41 10.71
C PRO A 291 25.70 4.02 11.47
N THR A 292 26.60 4.67 10.74
CA THR A 292 27.74 5.44 11.24
C THR A 292 27.60 6.91 10.79
N LYS A 293 28.50 7.79 11.27
CA LYS A 293 28.58 9.17 10.79
C LYS A 293 28.83 9.31 9.28
N ASP A 294 29.43 8.28 8.67
CA ASP A 294 29.77 8.26 7.25
C ASP A 294 28.68 7.60 6.39
N GLY A 295 27.67 7.03 7.02
CA GLY A 295 26.55 6.32 6.40
C GLY A 295 26.40 4.90 6.95
N SER A 296 25.50 4.12 6.38
CA SER A 296 25.26 2.72 6.73
C SER A 296 25.97 1.79 5.74
N PRO A 297 26.96 1.00 6.17
CA PRO A 297 27.58 0.02 5.30
C PRO A 297 26.62 -1.13 5.00
N LEU A 298 26.63 -1.61 3.76
CA LEU A 298 25.86 -2.73 3.28
C LEU A 298 26.65 -3.54 2.25
N LEU A 299 26.29 -4.79 2.04
CA LEU A 299 26.81 -5.60 0.95
C LEU A 299 25.80 -5.61 -0.20
N GLY A 300 26.25 -5.24 -1.39
CA GLY A 300 25.47 -5.36 -2.62
C GLY A 300 25.93 -6.57 -3.43
N ILE A 301 24.98 -7.41 -3.86
CA ILE A 301 25.19 -8.54 -4.77
C ILE A 301 24.38 -8.24 -6.03
N PHE A 302 25.07 -8.06 -7.16
CA PHE A 302 24.47 -7.69 -8.43
C PHE A 302 24.70 -8.78 -9.47
N ARG A 303 23.63 -9.37 -9.97
CA ARG A 303 23.68 -10.32 -11.08
C ARG A 303 23.60 -9.58 -12.40
N THR A 304 24.67 -9.63 -13.14
CA THR A 304 24.78 -9.01 -14.48
C THR A 304 24.91 -10.09 -15.56
N LYS A 305 24.88 -9.68 -16.81
CA LYS A 305 25.13 -10.60 -17.95
C LYS A 305 26.55 -11.19 -17.94
N ASP A 306 27.50 -10.44 -17.38
CA ASP A 306 28.93 -10.79 -17.37
C ASP A 306 29.34 -11.51 -16.08
N GLY A 307 28.42 -11.74 -15.15
CA GLY A 307 28.66 -12.44 -13.89
C GLY A 307 28.06 -11.73 -12.68
N THR A 308 28.40 -12.24 -11.50
CA THR A 308 27.95 -11.68 -10.22
C THR A 308 29.00 -10.75 -9.65
N ILE A 309 28.63 -9.50 -9.40
CA ILE A 309 29.45 -8.50 -8.74
C ILE A 309 29.04 -8.43 -7.28
N ILE A 310 30.01 -8.57 -6.37
CA ILE A 310 29.76 -8.45 -4.92
C ILE A 310 30.63 -7.30 -4.41
N GLN A 311 29.99 -6.31 -3.77
CA GLN A 311 30.69 -5.10 -3.35
C GLN A 311 30.12 -4.54 -2.05
N LYS A 312 31.02 -4.10 -1.15
CA LYS A 312 30.64 -3.27 0.00
C LYS A 312 30.29 -1.87 -0.47
N LEU A 313 29.16 -1.39 -0.04
CA LEU A 313 28.62 -0.07 -0.33
C LEU A 313 28.37 0.71 0.96
N ILE A 314 28.25 2.01 0.86
CA ILE A 314 27.84 2.88 1.97
C ILE A 314 26.60 3.66 1.55
N LEU A 315 25.47 3.37 2.21
CA LEU A 315 24.22 4.13 2.04
C LEU A 315 24.32 5.41 2.87
N LYS A 316 24.30 6.54 2.21
CA LYS A 316 24.34 7.85 2.87
C LYS A 316 23.05 8.61 2.58
N LEU A 317 22.32 8.89 3.63
CA LEU A 317 21.10 9.69 3.58
C LEU A 317 21.41 11.15 3.91
N CYS A 318 20.64 12.07 3.36
CA CYS A 318 20.75 13.47 3.77
C CYS A 318 20.09 13.68 5.15
N PRO A 319 20.49 14.76 5.89
CA PRO A 319 19.94 15.01 7.22
C PRO A 319 18.40 15.10 7.27
N GLY A 320 17.76 15.56 6.19
CA GLY A 320 16.32 15.62 6.09
C GLY A 320 15.66 14.25 6.01
N GLU A 321 16.25 13.33 5.25
CA GLU A 321 15.80 11.94 5.15
C GLU A 321 16.00 11.21 6.46
N LEU A 322 17.13 11.41 7.15
CA LEU A 322 17.39 10.82 8.46
C LEU A 322 16.29 11.18 9.47
N TRP A 323 15.81 12.43 9.46
CA TRP A 323 14.72 12.87 10.31
C TRP A 323 13.38 12.23 9.94
N GLU A 324 13.11 12.03 8.65
CA GLU A 324 11.87 11.37 8.21
C GLU A 324 11.82 9.90 8.61
N PHE A 325 12.94 9.20 8.51
CA PHE A 325 13.03 7.77 8.81
C PHE A 325 13.35 7.46 10.27
N SER A 326 13.51 8.47 11.14
CA SER A 326 13.74 8.23 12.56
C SER A 326 12.49 7.64 13.23
N THR A 327 12.68 6.51 13.91
CA THR A 327 11.64 5.75 14.64
C THR A 327 11.82 5.81 16.17
N THR A 328 12.87 6.46 16.66
CA THR A 328 13.11 6.62 18.09
C THR A 328 12.05 7.53 18.70
N ALA A 329 11.45 7.13 19.82
CA ALA A 329 10.32 7.85 20.39
C ALA A 329 10.59 9.34 20.64
N GLU A 330 11.75 9.67 21.20
CA GLU A 330 12.17 11.04 21.50
C GLU A 330 12.33 11.88 20.22
N ASP A 331 12.89 11.29 19.16
CA ASP A 331 13.09 11.97 17.88
C ASP A 331 11.75 12.15 17.14
N VAL A 332 10.86 11.17 17.22
CA VAL A 332 9.48 11.27 16.67
C VAL A 332 8.72 12.41 17.35
N MET A 333 8.74 12.46 18.70
CA MET A 333 8.07 13.52 19.45
C MET A 333 8.61 14.92 19.11
N LEU A 334 9.93 15.06 18.96
CA LEU A 334 10.56 16.32 18.55
C LEU A 334 10.19 16.69 17.10
N ARG A 335 10.20 15.72 16.19
CA ARG A 335 9.82 15.92 14.78
C ARG A 335 8.38 16.40 14.65
N GLU A 336 7.44 15.72 15.29
CA GLU A 336 6.03 16.08 15.28
C GLU A 336 5.79 17.48 15.87
N SER A 337 6.46 17.80 16.98
CA SER A 337 6.39 19.12 17.61
C SER A 337 6.94 20.20 16.69
N ALA A 338 8.06 19.93 15.97
CA ALA A 338 8.61 20.85 15.01
C ALA A 338 7.70 21.04 13.78
N TYR A 339 7.08 19.96 13.30
CA TYR A 339 6.14 20.02 12.17
C TYR A 339 4.86 20.78 12.53
N LYS A 340 4.38 20.61 13.75
CA LYS A 340 3.24 21.38 14.27
C LYS A 340 3.56 22.88 14.40
N ALA A 341 4.78 23.22 14.80
CA ALA A 341 5.21 24.60 15.04
C ALA A 341 5.57 25.36 13.77
N PHE A 342 6.17 24.70 12.77
CA PHE A 342 6.78 25.36 11.59
C PHE A 342 6.24 24.86 10.25
N GLY A 343 5.36 23.83 10.24
CA GLY A 343 5.01 23.07 9.05
C GLY A 343 6.08 22.03 8.70
N ILE A 344 5.71 21.04 7.87
CA ILE A 344 6.57 19.88 7.54
C ILE A 344 7.90 20.33 6.91
N THR A 345 7.83 21.17 5.88
CA THR A 345 9.04 21.56 5.10
C THR A 345 10.02 22.35 5.94
N ASP A 346 9.56 23.37 6.67
CA ASP A 346 10.46 24.24 7.43
C ASP A 346 10.89 23.59 8.74
N GLY A 347 10.01 22.82 9.38
CA GLY A 347 10.36 22.01 10.54
C GLY A 347 11.49 21.03 10.23
N ARG A 348 11.40 20.30 9.11
CA ARG A 348 12.46 19.40 8.63
C ARG A 348 13.77 20.12 8.36
N LYS A 349 13.72 21.25 7.67
CA LYS A 349 14.93 22.07 7.41
C LYS A 349 15.61 22.54 8.70
N LYS A 350 14.84 23.01 9.69
CA LYS A 350 15.35 23.47 10.98
C LYS A 350 15.97 22.32 11.78
N LEU A 351 15.29 21.17 11.86
CA LEU A 351 15.81 19.97 12.52
C LEU A 351 17.10 19.49 11.86
N SER A 352 17.13 19.39 10.53
CA SER A 352 18.30 18.95 9.76
C SER A 352 19.51 19.85 9.96
N ARG A 353 19.31 21.17 10.04
CA ARG A 353 20.39 22.13 10.31
C ARG A 353 20.90 22.04 11.75
N ARG A 354 20.01 21.88 12.72
CA ARG A 354 20.37 21.85 14.13
C ARG A 354 20.95 20.51 14.58
N PHE A 355 20.45 19.42 14.00
CA PHE A 355 20.80 18.03 14.30
C PHE A 355 21.04 17.25 13.01
N PRO A 356 22.18 17.46 12.32
CA PRO A 356 22.43 16.85 11.01
C PRO A 356 22.59 15.32 11.05
N ALA A 357 22.78 14.73 12.22
CA ALA A 357 22.83 13.28 12.42
C ALA A 357 21.45 12.61 12.41
N GLY A 358 20.35 13.36 12.24
CA GLY A 358 18.98 12.83 12.23
C GLY A 358 18.45 12.42 13.59
N THR A 359 19.14 12.78 14.67
CA THR A 359 18.73 12.45 16.04
C THR A 359 19.11 13.57 17.02
N ALA A 360 18.25 13.82 17.99
CA ALA A 360 18.47 14.67 19.14
C ALA A 360 18.35 13.89 20.47
N ARG A 361 18.19 12.56 20.40
CA ARG A 361 17.92 11.67 21.54
C ARG A 361 18.84 11.93 22.71
N ASN A 362 20.16 11.95 22.50
CA ASN A 362 21.12 12.17 23.59
C ASN A 362 20.94 13.54 24.24
N LYS A 363 20.59 14.58 23.48
CA LYS A 363 20.33 15.91 24.05
C LYS A 363 19.04 15.90 24.88
N ILE A 364 18.00 15.22 24.39
CA ILE A 364 16.71 15.12 25.09
C ILE A 364 16.89 14.35 26.39
N LEU A 365 17.50 13.18 26.36
CA LEU A 365 17.71 12.33 27.54
C LEU A 365 18.61 13.00 28.58
N ASN A 366 19.72 13.59 28.17
CA ASN A 366 20.63 14.28 29.10
C ASN A 366 19.97 15.48 29.80
N LEU A 367 19.14 16.24 29.09
CA LEU A 367 18.45 17.38 29.69
C LEU A 367 17.25 16.97 30.53
N SER A 368 16.57 15.86 30.21
CA SER A 368 15.47 15.34 31.03
C SER A 368 15.93 14.77 32.37
N HIS A 369 17.14 14.22 32.47
CA HIS A 369 17.75 13.78 33.72
C HIS A 369 18.06 14.92 34.69
N TYR A 370 18.23 16.16 34.20
CA TYR A 370 18.47 17.33 35.07
C TYR A 370 17.20 18.01 35.58
N THR A 371 16.03 17.60 35.07
CA THR A 371 14.72 18.03 35.58
C THR A 371 14.19 16.97 36.54
N GLU A 372 14.92 16.69 37.65
CA GLU A 372 14.49 15.76 38.70
C GLU A 372 13.19 16.27 39.35
N CYS A 373 12.12 15.51 39.15
CA CYS A 373 10.89 15.67 39.88
C CYS A 373 10.94 14.80 41.14
N PRO A 374 10.64 15.30 42.35
CA PRO A 374 10.71 14.51 43.58
C PRO A 374 9.62 13.44 43.74
N GLN A 375 8.74 13.26 42.76
CA GLN A 375 7.57 12.38 42.88
C GLN A 375 7.42 11.49 41.60
N GLY A 376 7.84 10.22 41.75
CA GLY A 376 7.28 9.06 41.03
C GLY A 376 7.34 8.98 39.49
N GLU A 377 7.11 7.77 38.98
CA GLU A 377 7.26 7.35 37.56
C GLU A 377 6.52 8.15 36.46
N GLY A 378 5.58 9.04 36.80
CA GLY A 378 4.88 9.93 35.86
C GLY A 378 5.71 11.12 35.37
N CYS A 379 6.80 11.47 36.06
CA CYS A 379 7.59 12.67 35.80
C CYS A 379 8.55 12.58 34.60
N GLN A 380 8.89 11.39 34.13
CA GLN A 380 9.82 11.24 32.99
C GLN A 380 9.23 11.75 31.65
N GLN A 381 7.95 11.54 31.43
CA GLN A 381 7.27 12.05 30.21
C GLN A 381 7.11 13.58 30.24
N ASP A 382 6.82 14.17 31.40
CA ASP A 382 6.72 15.61 31.56
C ASP A 382 8.07 16.30 31.37
N GLY A 383 9.16 15.68 31.83
CA GLY A 383 10.52 16.18 31.63
C GLY A 383 10.95 16.22 30.16
N GLN A 384 10.61 15.19 29.39
CA GLN A 384 10.92 15.13 27.95
C GLN A 384 10.12 16.18 27.17
N SER A 385 8.83 16.35 27.45
CA SER A 385 7.98 17.35 26.84
C SER A 385 8.52 18.77 27.06
N THR A 386 8.94 19.08 28.29
CA THR A 386 9.52 20.39 28.62
C THR A 386 10.85 20.66 27.89
N VAL A 387 11.68 19.63 27.71
CA VAL A 387 12.93 19.74 26.94
C VAL A 387 12.65 19.96 25.47
N ILE A 388 11.69 19.23 24.89
CA ILE A 388 11.26 19.39 23.50
C ILE A 388 10.77 20.82 23.26
N GLU A 389 9.95 21.38 24.14
CA GLU A 389 9.50 22.76 24.04
C GLU A 389 10.67 23.78 24.06
N LYS A 390 11.69 23.54 24.88
CA LYS A 390 12.91 24.37 24.88
C LYS A 390 13.64 24.28 23.55
N ILE A 391 13.80 23.07 23.01
CA ILE A 391 14.43 22.88 21.68
C ILE A 391 13.61 23.59 20.59
N ILE A 392 12.29 23.48 20.62
CA ILE A 392 11.43 24.19 19.66
C ILE A 392 11.62 25.70 19.76
N LYS A 393 11.69 26.27 20.98
CA LYS A 393 11.99 27.71 21.18
C LYS A 393 13.38 28.10 20.62
N GLU A 394 14.41 27.26 20.82
CA GLU A 394 15.73 27.45 20.19
C GLU A 394 15.64 27.49 18.66
N LEU A 395 14.79 26.65 18.04
CA LEU A 395 14.62 26.62 16.60
C LEU A 395 13.92 27.88 16.02
N TYR A 396 13.12 28.59 16.82
CA TYR A 396 12.59 29.92 16.44
C TYR A 396 13.69 30.99 16.39
N THR A 397 14.66 30.97 17.32
CA THR A 397 15.70 32.01 17.41
C THR A 397 16.78 31.90 16.34
N VAL A 398 17.02 30.71 15.81
CA VAL A 398 18.02 30.50 14.74
C VAL A 398 17.68 31.26 13.44
N ASP A 399 16.40 31.46 13.12
CA ASP A 399 15.99 32.23 11.93
C ASP A 399 16.19 33.73 12.05
N ILE A 400 16.16 34.27 13.28
CA ILE A 400 16.30 35.71 13.52
C ILE A 400 17.78 36.13 13.30
N MET A 401 18.72 35.27 13.64
CA MET A 401 20.16 35.54 13.44
C MET A 401 20.67 35.32 12.01
N GLY A 402 19.98 34.42 11.24
CA GLY A 402 20.33 34.13 9.84
C GLY A 402 19.93 35.23 8.83
N LYS A 403 19.01 36.12 9.19
CA LYS A 403 18.56 37.24 8.36
C LYS A 403 19.38 38.55 8.58
N SER A 404 20.31 38.55 9.52
CA SER A 404 21.12 39.73 9.87
C SER A 404 22.48 39.79 9.18
N LYS A 405 22.76 38.89 8.22
CA LYS A 405 24.03 38.94 7.43
C LYS A 405 23.73 38.54 5.97
N ILE A 406 23.08 39.43 5.24
CA ILE A 406 23.23 39.62 3.79
C ILE A 406 23.07 41.12 3.54
#